data_76ce49aba08e01efbda62d2e737a47e6
#
_entry.id   76ce49aba08e01efbda62d2e737a47e6
#
_cell.length_a   1.000
_cell.length_b   1.000
_cell.length_c   1.000
_cell.angle_alpha   90.00
_cell.angle_beta   90.00
_cell.angle_gamma   90.00
#
_symmetry.space_group_name_H-M   'P 1'
#
loop_
_entity.id
_entity.type
_entity.pdbx_description
1 polymer ?
#
loop_
_entity_poly.entity_id
_entity_poly.type
_entity_poly.pdbx_seq_one_letter_code
_entity_poly.pdbx_strand_id
1 'polypeptide(L)'
;VNKRKCRHCKDYFNPLDGIIVPVGFYCSYEHMREHTRPKAKAIYIKREKVAKKVKEKGLMTRTQWHKKLQSVVNQYIVHVRDKGKPCFTCGTESQSIKYDCGHYIHAGSGGGDRRRFIEMNLHKQCSMQCNQHGGGMPEIYAQRITETYGLEKLEWLKGVHNHPLLKEKFPHWSDVEVEINRYRQLLRDNGLKPCK
;
A
#
# COMPACT_ATOMS: atom_id res chain seq x y z
N VAL A 1 23.18 -24.17 -48.21
CA VAL A 1 22.39 -24.23 -46.99
C VAL A 1 22.79 -23.06 -46.09
N ASN A 2 21.82 -22.21 -45.72
CA ASN A 2 22.08 -21.05 -44.84
C ASN A 2 22.49 -21.54 -43.44
N LYS A 3 23.74 -21.27 -43.06
CA LYS A 3 24.24 -21.61 -41.71
C LYS A 3 23.51 -20.79 -40.63
N ARG A 4 23.25 -21.41 -39.48
CA ARG A 4 22.67 -20.77 -38.30
C ARG A 4 23.71 -20.56 -37.22
N LYS A 5 23.62 -19.41 -36.54
CA LYS A 5 24.51 -19.06 -35.45
C LYS A 5 24.07 -19.72 -34.14
N CYS A 6 24.97 -20.48 -33.50
CA CYS A 6 24.73 -21.05 -32.19
C CYS A 6 24.59 -19.94 -31.14
N ARG A 7 23.56 -20.00 -30.29
CA ARG A 7 23.35 -18.98 -29.25
C ARG A 7 24.37 -19.02 -28.11
N HIS A 8 25.06 -20.14 -27.96
CA HIS A 8 26.10 -20.31 -26.93
C HIS A 8 27.47 -19.90 -27.44
N CYS A 9 28.08 -20.67 -28.33
CA CYS A 9 29.44 -20.42 -28.82
C CYS A 9 29.56 -19.31 -29.87
N LYS A 10 28.43 -18.86 -30.45
CA LYS A 10 28.38 -17.84 -31.50
C LYS A 10 28.91 -18.21 -32.87
N ASP A 11 29.34 -19.46 -33.07
CA ASP A 11 29.80 -19.97 -34.35
C ASP A 11 28.61 -20.40 -35.23
N TYR A 12 28.89 -20.53 -36.54
CA TYR A 12 27.88 -20.86 -37.55
C TYR A 12 27.98 -22.35 -37.97
N PHE A 13 26.85 -23.03 -37.91
CA PHE A 13 26.71 -24.47 -38.21
C PHE A 13 25.58 -24.71 -39.23
N ASN A 14 25.63 -25.87 -39.91
CA ASN A 14 24.49 -26.32 -40.69
C ASN A 14 23.31 -26.60 -39.74
N PRO A 15 22.10 -26.06 -40.02
CA PRO A 15 20.94 -26.29 -39.16
C PRO A 15 20.57 -27.76 -38.95
N LEU A 16 20.93 -28.64 -39.87
CA LEU A 16 20.67 -30.07 -39.79
C LEU A 16 21.57 -30.78 -38.75
N ASP A 17 22.73 -30.19 -38.44
CA ASP A 17 23.69 -30.74 -37.47
C ASP A 17 23.52 -30.18 -36.05
N GLY A 18 22.39 -29.52 -35.77
CA GLY A 18 22.16 -28.89 -34.48
C GLY A 18 20.71 -28.98 -34.00
N ILE A 19 20.42 -28.29 -32.91
CA ILE A 19 19.15 -28.33 -32.21
C ILE A 19 18.44 -26.97 -32.38
N ILE A 20 17.22 -27.01 -32.91
CA ILE A 20 16.35 -25.83 -33.04
C ILE A 20 15.26 -25.91 -31.97
N VAL A 21 15.20 -24.90 -31.14
CA VAL A 21 14.17 -24.74 -30.08
C VAL A 21 13.59 -23.30 -30.14
N PRO A 22 12.44 -23.00 -29.50
CA PRO A 22 11.84 -21.68 -29.56
C PRO A 22 12.79 -20.55 -29.14
N VAL A 23 13.75 -20.82 -28.26
CA VAL A 23 14.75 -19.85 -27.81
C VAL A 23 15.96 -19.70 -28.76
N GLY A 24 16.06 -20.48 -29.80
CA GLY A 24 17.08 -20.35 -30.84
C GLY A 24 17.73 -21.65 -31.30
N PHE A 25 18.86 -21.53 -32.05
CA PHE A 25 19.64 -22.63 -32.56
C PHE A 25 20.89 -22.88 -31.69
N TYR A 26 21.23 -24.15 -31.49
CA TYR A 26 22.43 -24.63 -30.77
C TYR A 26 23.10 -25.74 -31.56
N CYS A 27 24.44 -25.71 -31.67
CA CYS A 27 25.21 -26.71 -32.38
C CYS A 27 25.28 -28.05 -31.64
N SER A 28 25.02 -28.10 -30.33
CA SER A 28 24.98 -29.32 -29.52
C SER A 28 24.00 -29.19 -28.36
N TYR A 29 23.61 -30.33 -27.77
CA TYR A 29 22.79 -30.40 -26.57
C TYR A 29 23.49 -29.75 -25.36
N GLU A 30 24.80 -29.88 -25.27
CA GLU A 30 25.60 -29.26 -24.20
C GLU A 30 25.53 -27.74 -24.28
N HIS A 31 25.74 -27.15 -25.45
CA HIS A 31 25.62 -25.69 -25.64
C HIS A 31 24.20 -25.18 -25.39
N MET A 32 23.17 -25.94 -25.71
CA MET A 32 21.79 -25.61 -25.35
C MET A 32 21.61 -25.62 -23.83
N ARG A 33 22.07 -26.67 -23.15
CA ARG A 33 21.96 -26.85 -21.71
C ARG A 33 22.71 -25.76 -20.92
N GLU A 34 23.96 -25.49 -21.31
CA GLU A 34 24.79 -24.47 -20.67
C GLU A 34 24.21 -23.07 -20.82
N HIS A 35 23.67 -22.74 -21.99
CA HIS A 35 23.06 -21.44 -22.23
C HIS A 35 21.68 -21.26 -21.50
N THR A 36 20.89 -22.34 -21.39
CA THR A 36 19.53 -22.27 -20.84
C THR A 36 19.46 -22.50 -19.34
N ARG A 37 20.33 -23.34 -18.76
CA ARG A 37 20.35 -23.71 -17.35
C ARG A 37 20.45 -22.53 -16.38
N PRO A 38 21.34 -21.53 -16.57
CA PRO A 38 21.41 -20.38 -15.67
C PRO A 38 20.11 -19.55 -15.64
N LYS A 39 19.47 -19.40 -16.81
CA LYS A 39 18.20 -18.67 -16.94
C LYS A 39 17.05 -19.40 -16.26
N ALA A 40 16.94 -20.71 -16.44
CA ALA A 40 15.95 -21.54 -15.78
C ALA A 40 16.10 -21.49 -14.24
N LYS A 41 17.35 -21.58 -13.75
CA LYS A 41 17.66 -21.45 -12.31
C LYS A 41 17.26 -20.07 -11.77
N ALA A 42 17.55 -19.00 -12.50
CA ALA A 42 17.17 -17.64 -12.08
C ALA A 42 15.65 -17.45 -12.03
N ILE A 43 14.91 -18.00 -13.02
CA ILE A 43 13.43 -17.99 -13.03
C ILE A 43 12.88 -18.78 -11.83
N TYR A 44 13.43 -19.96 -11.56
CA TYR A 44 13.01 -20.78 -10.43
C TYR A 44 13.20 -20.04 -9.10
N ILE A 45 14.39 -19.48 -8.84
CA ILE A 45 14.69 -18.70 -7.64
C ILE A 45 13.74 -17.50 -7.50
N LYS A 46 13.44 -16.83 -8.62
CA LYS A 46 12.49 -15.71 -8.61
C LYS A 46 11.08 -16.16 -8.22
N ARG A 47 10.61 -17.29 -8.75
CA ARG A 47 9.31 -17.88 -8.41
C ARG A 47 9.22 -18.29 -6.94
N GLU A 48 10.24 -18.95 -6.41
CA GLU A 48 10.30 -19.30 -4.98
C GLU A 48 10.24 -18.06 -4.07
N LYS A 49 11.01 -17.01 -4.39
CA LYS A 49 10.97 -15.75 -3.63
C LYS A 49 9.57 -15.12 -3.64
N VAL A 50 8.88 -15.16 -4.77
CA VAL A 50 7.50 -14.64 -4.87
C VAL A 50 6.55 -15.50 -4.04
N ALA A 51 6.62 -16.83 -4.18
CA ALA A 51 5.78 -17.76 -3.42
C ALA A 51 5.98 -17.61 -1.90
N LYS A 52 7.24 -17.47 -1.46
CA LYS A 52 7.57 -17.22 -0.04
C LYS A 52 6.93 -15.91 0.45
N LYS A 53 7.04 -14.82 -0.31
CA LYS A 53 6.40 -13.54 0.05
C LYS A 53 4.89 -13.63 0.14
N VAL A 54 4.24 -14.33 -0.78
CA VAL A 54 2.78 -14.55 -0.74
C VAL A 54 2.39 -15.33 0.50
N LYS A 55 3.12 -16.40 0.83
CA LYS A 55 2.90 -17.18 2.06
C LYS A 55 3.06 -16.32 3.32
N GLU A 56 4.12 -15.53 3.42
CA GLU A 56 4.37 -14.62 4.54
C GLU A 56 3.23 -13.60 4.71
N LYS A 57 2.72 -13.04 3.60
CA LYS A 57 1.56 -12.15 3.62
C LYS A 57 0.30 -12.84 4.14
N GLY A 58 0.04 -14.07 3.71
CA GLY A 58 -1.10 -14.86 4.16
C GLY A 58 -1.06 -15.24 5.64
N LEU A 59 0.14 -15.27 6.25
CA LEU A 59 0.32 -15.55 7.68
C LEU A 59 0.09 -14.31 8.56
N MET A 60 0.06 -13.11 7.99
CA MET A 60 -0.20 -11.89 8.76
C MET A 60 -1.64 -11.84 9.25
N THR A 61 -1.80 -11.45 10.50
CA THR A 61 -3.14 -11.24 11.08
C THR A 61 -3.83 -10.03 10.45
N ARG A 62 -5.17 -10.00 10.54
CA ARG A 62 -5.99 -8.86 10.11
C ARG A 62 -5.54 -7.55 10.77
N THR A 63 -5.24 -7.60 12.07
CA THR A 63 -4.73 -6.44 12.82
C THR A 63 -3.41 -5.90 12.25
N GLN A 64 -2.50 -6.79 11.85
CA GLN A 64 -1.22 -6.39 11.25
C GLN A 64 -1.44 -5.70 9.89
N TRP A 65 -2.35 -6.22 9.09
CA TRP A 65 -2.74 -5.60 7.82
C TRP A 65 -3.37 -4.22 8.02
N HIS A 66 -4.31 -4.09 8.97
CA HIS A 66 -4.93 -2.79 9.28
C HIS A 66 -3.92 -1.77 9.83
N LYS A 67 -2.93 -2.20 10.63
CA LYS A 67 -1.83 -1.32 11.07
C LYS A 67 -1.01 -0.79 9.89
N LYS A 68 -0.69 -1.64 8.92
CA LYS A 68 0.03 -1.22 7.70
C LYS A 68 -0.80 -0.23 6.87
N LEU A 69 -2.09 -0.50 6.68
CA LEU A 69 -2.97 0.43 5.99
C LEU A 69 -3.05 1.77 6.74
N GLN A 70 -3.23 1.75 8.06
CA GLN A 70 -3.29 2.95 8.87
C GLN A 70 -2.04 3.82 8.73
N SER A 71 -0.87 3.20 8.69
CA SER A 71 0.40 3.92 8.56
C SER A 71 0.47 4.72 7.26
N VAL A 72 0.13 4.13 6.12
CA VAL A 72 0.16 4.83 4.82
C VAL A 72 -0.98 5.85 4.69
N VAL A 73 -2.15 5.56 5.25
CA VAL A 73 -3.28 6.50 5.30
C VAL A 73 -2.91 7.72 6.12
N ASN A 74 -2.35 7.53 7.33
CA ASN A 74 -1.92 8.64 8.19
C ASN A 74 -0.89 9.52 7.50
N GLN A 75 0.10 8.90 6.85
CA GLN A 75 1.11 9.64 6.09
C GLN A 75 0.50 10.46 4.96
N TYR A 76 -0.45 9.89 4.21
CA TYR A 76 -1.17 10.57 3.15
C TYR A 76 -1.99 11.77 3.68
N ILE A 77 -2.79 11.55 4.73
CA ILE A 77 -3.62 12.62 5.32
C ILE A 77 -2.76 13.80 5.75
N VAL A 78 -1.69 13.56 6.51
CA VAL A 78 -0.89 14.65 7.11
C VAL A 78 -0.02 15.35 6.07
N HIS A 79 0.60 14.60 5.15
CA HIS A 79 1.64 15.14 4.28
C HIS A 79 1.21 15.39 2.83
N VAL A 80 0.01 14.94 2.44
CA VAL A 80 -0.54 15.18 1.09
C VAL A 80 -1.85 15.95 1.19
N ARG A 81 -2.92 15.31 1.69
CA ARG A 81 -4.27 15.90 1.69
C ARG A 81 -4.36 17.18 2.51
N ASP A 82 -3.77 17.18 3.70
CA ASP A 82 -3.81 18.31 4.64
C ASP A 82 -2.45 19.04 4.75
N LYS A 83 -1.58 18.83 3.75
CA LYS A 83 -0.33 19.59 3.65
C LYS A 83 -0.60 21.09 3.60
N GLY A 84 0.11 21.87 4.43
CA GLY A 84 -0.07 23.33 4.49
C GLY A 84 -1.31 23.80 5.24
N LYS A 85 -2.26 22.91 5.60
CA LYS A 85 -3.42 23.29 6.41
C LYS A 85 -3.05 23.38 7.88
N PRO A 86 -3.78 24.22 8.67
CA PRO A 86 -3.65 24.25 10.11
C PRO A 86 -4.08 22.93 10.78
N CYS A 87 -3.81 22.84 12.10
CA CYS A 87 -4.42 21.78 12.92
C CYS A 87 -5.94 21.87 12.81
N PHE A 88 -6.58 20.76 12.47
CA PHE A 88 -8.02 20.74 12.20
C PHE A 88 -8.88 21.18 13.39
N THR A 89 -8.43 20.94 14.62
CA THR A 89 -9.17 21.33 15.83
C THR A 89 -8.77 22.69 16.37
N CYS A 90 -7.53 22.94 16.73
CA CYS A 90 -7.14 24.21 17.37
C CYS A 90 -6.70 25.31 16.39
N GLY A 91 -6.59 25.02 15.10
CA GLY A 91 -6.22 26.02 14.09
C GLY A 91 -4.74 26.43 14.09
N THR A 92 -3.86 25.83 14.90
CA THR A 92 -2.44 26.20 14.90
C THR A 92 -1.76 25.82 13.60
N GLU A 93 -0.88 26.72 13.08
CA GLU A 93 -0.09 26.53 11.87
C GLU A 93 1.40 26.36 12.17
N SER A 94 1.79 26.26 13.44
CA SER A 94 3.18 26.19 13.87
C SER A 94 3.93 25.04 13.16
N GLN A 95 5.02 25.38 12.52
CA GLN A 95 5.91 24.39 11.85
C GLN A 95 6.88 23.72 12.85
N SER A 96 7.00 24.25 14.06
CA SER A 96 7.87 23.71 15.11
C SER A 96 7.25 22.54 15.88
N ILE A 97 5.99 22.22 15.64
CA ILE A 97 5.28 21.13 16.29
C ILE A 97 5.07 19.93 15.37
N LYS A 98 5.00 18.75 15.96
CA LYS A 98 4.65 17.53 15.25
C LYS A 98 3.15 17.47 15.02
N TYR A 99 2.76 16.97 13.85
CA TYR A 99 1.38 16.68 13.51
C TYR A 99 1.17 15.18 13.33
N ASP A 100 0.04 14.67 13.80
CA ASP A 100 -0.43 13.32 13.61
C ASP A 100 -1.76 13.31 12.86
N CYS A 101 -2.16 12.16 12.35
CA CYS A 101 -3.51 11.96 11.82
C CYS A 101 -4.44 11.61 12.99
N GLY A 102 -5.27 12.57 13.39
CA GLY A 102 -6.31 12.36 14.39
C GLY A 102 -7.56 11.73 13.79
N HIS A 103 -8.31 11.01 14.63
CA HIS A 103 -9.60 10.42 14.28
C HIS A 103 -10.69 11.14 15.09
N TYR A 104 -11.77 11.57 14.45
CA TYR A 104 -12.95 12.06 15.17
C TYR A 104 -13.57 10.94 16.02
N ILE A 105 -13.83 9.79 15.40
CA ILE A 105 -14.29 8.60 16.09
C ILE A 105 -13.13 7.60 16.13
N HIS A 106 -12.63 7.33 17.36
CA HIS A 106 -11.50 6.47 17.56
C HIS A 106 -11.79 5.02 17.14
N ALA A 107 -10.83 4.35 16.53
CA ALA A 107 -10.96 2.98 16.03
C ALA A 107 -11.29 1.95 17.12
N GLY A 108 -10.94 2.22 18.37
CA GLY A 108 -11.19 1.32 19.53
C GLY A 108 -12.51 1.55 20.26
N SER A 109 -13.31 2.58 19.91
CA SER A 109 -14.54 2.92 20.59
C SER A 109 -15.78 2.60 19.78
N GLY A 110 -16.85 2.06 20.42
CA GLY A 110 -18.23 1.99 19.94
C GLY A 110 -18.47 1.86 18.42
N GLY A 111 -17.88 0.88 17.73
CA GLY A 111 -17.96 0.73 16.28
C GLY A 111 -17.05 1.67 15.49
N GLY A 112 -16.09 2.34 16.14
CA GLY A 112 -15.10 3.19 15.48
C GLY A 112 -14.23 2.47 14.47
N ASP A 113 -14.04 1.16 14.64
CA ASP A 113 -13.34 0.31 13.67
C ASP A 113 -13.98 0.38 12.27
N ARG A 114 -15.30 0.46 12.16
CA ARG A 114 -16.03 0.64 10.90
C ARG A 114 -15.66 1.94 10.17
N ARG A 115 -15.25 3.00 10.90
CA ARG A 115 -14.93 4.34 10.40
C ARG A 115 -13.44 4.60 10.29
N ARG A 116 -12.62 3.63 10.66
CA ARG A 116 -11.16 3.75 10.79
C ARG A 116 -10.47 4.33 9.55
N PHE A 117 -10.95 3.98 8.36
CA PHE A 117 -10.36 4.40 7.08
C PHE A 117 -11.30 5.28 6.25
N ILE A 118 -12.24 5.98 6.92
CA ILE A 118 -13.07 7.00 6.27
C ILE A 118 -12.30 8.31 6.33
N GLU A 119 -11.95 8.89 5.18
CA GLU A 119 -11.11 10.09 5.13
C GLU A 119 -11.70 11.28 5.86
N MET A 120 -13.04 11.42 5.87
CA MET A 120 -13.74 12.45 6.64
C MET A 120 -13.62 12.27 8.17
N ASN A 121 -13.30 11.05 8.63
CA ASN A 121 -13.01 10.78 10.05
C ASN A 121 -11.56 11.12 10.43
N LEU A 122 -10.73 11.50 9.46
CA LEU A 122 -9.29 11.62 9.59
C LEU A 122 -8.83 13.01 9.21
N HIS A 123 -8.16 13.73 10.10
CA HIS A 123 -7.58 15.04 9.79
C HIS A 123 -6.24 15.25 10.52
N LYS A 124 -5.44 16.16 9.97
CA LYS A 124 -4.19 16.59 10.59
C LYS A 124 -4.47 17.33 11.90
N GLN A 125 -3.93 16.82 13.00
CA GLN A 125 -3.98 17.45 14.33
C GLN A 125 -2.58 17.62 14.92
N CYS A 126 -2.37 18.65 15.75
CA CYS A 126 -1.13 18.73 16.53
C CYS A 126 -1.04 17.55 17.49
N SER A 127 0.15 16.86 17.47
CA SER A 127 0.35 15.56 18.09
C SER A 127 0.08 15.59 19.59
N MET A 128 0.71 16.51 20.30
CA MET A 128 0.67 16.55 21.78
C MET A 128 -0.63 17.15 22.30
N GLN A 129 -0.97 18.39 21.90
CA GLN A 129 -2.07 19.13 22.52
C GLN A 129 -3.44 18.57 22.16
N CYS A 130 -3.76 18.47 20.86
CA CYS A 130 -5.11 18.07 20.45
C CYS A 130 -5.29 16.56 20.38
N ASN A 131 -4.32 15.85 19.75
CA ASN A 131 -4.50 14.42 19.50
C ASN A 131 -4.28 13.56 20.76
N GLN A 132 -3.17 13.78 21.49
CA GLN A 132 -2.82 12.96 22.67
C GLN A 132 -3.45 13.52 23.96
N HIS A 133 -3.01 14.69 24.41
CA HIS A 133 -3.49 15.26 25.69
C HIS A 133 -4.92 15.76 25.62
N GLY A 134 -5.38 16.28 24.50
CA GLY A 134 -6.76 16.71 24.30
C GLY A 134 -7.75 15.60 23.97
N GLY A 135 -7.30 14.33 23.92
CA GLY A 135 -8.17 13.20 23.59
C GLY A 135 -8.83 13.31 22.20
N GLY A 136 -8.17 14.01 21.26
CA GLY A 136 -8.72 14.30 19.93
C GLY A 136 -9.64 15.52 19.88
N MET A 137 -10.01 16.14 21.01
CA MET A 137 -10.92 17.29 21.12
C MET A 137 -12.27 17.06 20.40
N PRO A 138 -13.07 16.06 20.80
CA PRO A 138 -14.22 15.58 20.01
C PRO A 138 -15.28 16.63 19.74
N GLU A 139 -15.55 17.53 20.66
CA GLU A 139 -16.55 18.60 20.48
C GLU A 139 -16.12 19.60 19.40
N ILE A 140 -14.91 20.11 19.50
CA ILE A 140 -14.32 21.01 18.49
C ILE A 140 -14.19 20.31 17.15
N TYR A 141 -13.81 19.04 17.17
CA TYR A 141 -13.70 18.24 15.95
C TYR A 141 -15.04 18.09 15.24
N ALA A 142 -16.14 17.80 16.00
CA ALA A 142 -17.48 17.72 15.46
C ALA A 142 -17.94 19.06 14.85
N GLN A 143 -17.66 20.18 15.53
CA GLN A 143 -17.92 21.51 14.99
C GLN A 143 -17.19 21.74 13.67
N ARG A 144 -15.88 21.42 13.61
CA ARG A 144 -15.08 21.57 12.39
C ARG A 144 -15.55 20.68 11.23
N ILE A 145 -16.00 19.46 11.54
CA ILE A 145 -16.61 18.58 10.54
C ILE A 145 -17.90 19.22 10.00
N THR A 146 -18.74 19.76 10.88
CA THR A 146 -19.99 20.45 10.49
C THR A 146 -19.70 21.65 9.61
N GLU A 147 -18.74 22.50 9.99
CA GLU A 147 -18.32 23.66 9.21
C GLU A 147 -17.76 23.28 7.83
N THR A 148 -17.04 22.17 7.74
CA THR A 148 -16.36 21.75 6.51
C THR A 148 -17.24 20.95 5.58
N TYR A 149 -18.07 20.04 6.11
CA TYR A 149 -18.81 19.03 5.34
C TYR A 149 -20.32 19.10 5.51
N GLY A 150 -20.82 19.87 6.48
CA GLY A 150 -22.24 20.00 6.84
C GLY A 150 -22.67 19.00 7.93
N LEU A 151 -23.77 19.38 8.63
CA LEU A 151 -24.33 18.58 9.72
C LEU A 151 -24.77 17.19 9.28
N GLU A 152 -25.37 17.06 8.09
CA GLU A 152 -25.80 15.79 7.54
C GLU A 152 -24.65 14.78 7.44
N LYS A 153 -23.47 15.23 7.02
CA LYS A 153 -22.27 14.39 6.91
C LYS A 153 -21.71 13.99 8.28
N LEU A 154 -21.80 14.88 9.27
CA LEU A 154 -21.43 14.55 10.64
C LEU A 154 -22.36 13.46 11.20
N GLU A 155 -23.67 13.59 11.03
CA GLU A 155 -24.65 12.61 11.50
C GLU A 155 -24.50 11.27 10.76
N TRP A 156 -24.26 11.30 9.45
CA TRP A 156 -23.92 10.10 8.69
C TRP A 156 -22.66 9.41 9.26
N LEU A 157 -21.61 10.18 9.58
CA LEU A 157 -20.37 9.62 10.16
C LEU A 157 -20.60 9.03 11.55
N LYS A 158 -21.45 9.64 12.38
CA LYS A 158 -21.81 9.11 13.71
C LYS A 158 -22.63 7.81 13.63
N GLY A 159 -23.47 7.65 12.62
CA GLY A 159 -24.33 6.49 12.47
C GLY A 159 -23.51 5.20 12.25
N VAL A 160 -23.50 4.32 13.28
CA VAL A 160 -22.72 3.05 13.24
C VAL A 160 -23.12 2.17 12.07
N HIS A 161 -24.42 2.10 11.79
CA HIS A 161 -24.98 1.23 10.76
C HIS A 161 -24.75 1.73 9.33
N ASN A 162 -24.35 3.00 9.17
CA ASN A 162 -24.02 3.55 7.86
C ASN A 162 -22.71 3.02 7.27
N HIS A 163 -21.93 2.27 8.08
CA HIS A 163 -20.59 1.84 7.70
C HIS A 163 -20.45 0.33 7.84
N PRO A 164 -19.92 -0.37 6.83
CA PRO A 164 -19.67 -1.80 6.90
C PRO A 164 -18.59 -2.13 7.94
N LEU A 165 -18.61 -3.32 8.48
CA LEU A 165 -17.49 -3.83 9.26
C LEU A 165 -16.24 -3.90 8.40
N LEU A 166 -15.06 -3.68 8.99
CA LEU A 166 -13.81 -3.83 8.22
C LEU A 166 -13.63 -5.22 7.62
N LYS A 167 -14.16 -6.28 8.26
CA LYS A 167 -14.16 -7.65 7.71
C LYS A 167 -15.04 -7.79 6.47
N GLU A 168 -16.08 -6.96 6.32
CA GLU A 168 -16.97 -6.92 5.16
C GLU A 168 -16.37 -6.06 4.05
N LYS A 169 -15.76 -4.93 4.44
CA LYS A 169 -15.05 -4.05 3.51
C LYS A 169 -13.79 -4.70 2.94
N PHE A 170 -13.09 -5.47 3.76
CA PHE A 170 -11.85 -6.17 3.41
C PHE A 170 -11.96 -7.65 3.80
N PRO A 171 -12.69 -8.47 3.06
CA PRO A 171 -12.87 -9.91 3.36
C PRO A 171 -11.54 -10.67 3.32
N HIS A 172 -10.63 -10.29 2.44
CA HIS A 172 -9.32 -10.93 2.29
C HIS A 172 -8.17 -9.91 2.50
N TRP A 173 -6.99 -10.41 2.88
CA TRP A 173 -5.80 -9.56 3.07
C TRP A 173 -5.36 -8.83 1.79
N SER A 174 -5.60 -9.44 0.62
CA SER A 174 -5.31 -8.80 -0.67
C SER A 174 -6.09 -7.52 -0.90
N ASP A 175 -7.31 -7.42 -0.36
CA ASP A 175 -8.14 -6.22 -0.51
C ASP A 175 -7.52 -5.05 0.27
N VAL A 176 -7.00 -5.35 1.47
CA VAL A 176 -6.23 -4.37 2.24
C VAL A 176 -4.95 -3.97 1.52
N GLU A 177 -4.27 -4.93 0.87
CA GLU A 177 -3.04 -4.65 0.10
C GLU A 177 -3.30 -3.74 -1.10
N VAL A 178 -4.44 -3.89 -1.78
CA VAL A 178 -4.85 -2.99 -2.87
C VAL A 178 -4.94 -1.54 -2.35
N GLU A 179 -5.61 -1.31 -1.21
CA GLU A 179 -5.70 0.02 -0.62
C GLU A 179 -4.33 0.56 -0.16
N ILE A 180 -3.50 -0.27 0.46
CA ILE A 180 -2.12 0.11 0.82
C ILE A 180 -1.35 0.58 -0.41
N ASN A 181 -1.46 -0.14 -1.53
CA ASN A 181 -0.75 0.21 -2.76
C ASN A 181 -1.31 1.48 -3.39
N ARG A 182 -2.63 1.73 -3.30
CA ARG A 182 -3.27 2.99 -3.73
C ARG A 182 -2.68 4.18 -2.97
N TYR A 183 -2.66 4.15 -1.64
CA TYR A 183 -2.09 5.24 -0.84
C TYR A 183 -0.58 5.39 -1.04
N ARG A 184 0.14 4.29 -1.22
CA ARG A 184 1.57 4.33 -1.55
C ARG A 184 1.84 5.01 -2.90
N GLN A 185 0.96 4.80 -3.88
CA GLN A 185 1.07 5.49 -5.17
C GLN A 185 0.80 6.98 -5.00
N LEU A 186 -0.27 7.36 -4.32
CA LEU A 186 -0.59 8.77 -4.02
C LEU A 186 0.58 9.49 -3.31
N LEU A 187 1.25 8.82 -2.36
CA LEU A 187 2.44 9.36 -1.71
C LEU A 187 3.59 9.60 -2.69
N ARG A 188 3.90 8.62 -3.57
CA ARG A 188 4.96 8.75 -4.57
C ARG A 188 4.67 9.86 -5.57
N ASP A 189 3.43 9.97 -6.04
CA ASP A 189 2.99 10.99 -6.99
C ASP A 189 3.16 12.42 -6.40
N ASN A 190 3.19 12.53 -5.07
CA ASN A 190 3.49 13.75 -4.33
C ASN A 190 4.95 13.84 -3.83
N GLY A 191 5.87 13.06 -4.39
CA GLY A 191 7.29 13.10 -4.09
C GLY A 191 7.68 12.53 -2.72
N LEU A 192 6.80 11.78 -2.07
CA LEU A 192 7.03 11.22 -0.73
C LEU A 192 7.38 9.74 -0.81
N LYS A 193 8.33 9.32 0.05
CA LYS A 193 8.63 7.90 0.25
C LYS A 193 7.60 7.28 1.20
N PRO A 194 6.82 6.28 0.73
CA PRO A 194 5.88 5.60 1.60
C PRO A 194 6.55 4.87 2.77
N CYS A 195 5.91 4.88 3.94
CA CYS A 195 6.32 4.05 5.07
C CYS A 195 6.27 2.54 4.72
N LYS A 196 7.09 1.74 5.43
CA LYS A 196 7.23 0.29 5.19
C LYS A 196 6.00 -0.50 5.59
#